data_034ba671ee3f89114388fb94623f3af3
#
_entry.id   034ba671ee3f89114388fb94623f3af3
#
_cell.length_a   1.000
_cell.length_b   1.000
_cell.length_c   1.000
_cell.angle_alpha   90.00
_cell.angle_beta   90.00
_cell.angle_gamma   90.00
#
_symmetry.space_group_name_H-M   'P 1'
#
loop_
_entity.id
_entity.type
_entity.pdbx_description
1 polymer ?
#
loop_
_entity_poly.entity_id
_entity_poly.type
_entity_poly.pdbx_seq_one_letter_code
_entity_poly.pdbx_strand_id
1 'polypeptide(L)'
;MKLVHSLVATALIFTAAASGPRTRAERSDYKETSTYSDVIAFLDSLHGRRELTFGTIGKTTQGRDIPYVIASRPRVSTPAEARALHRPIVYVQANIHAGEVEGKEALLALLRDLTSIPEPNVLDSIILIAVPIYNADGNEKFASQEVNREEQNGPELVGERANAQGLDLNRDYVKAEAPETRASLAMFNAWDPDVFVDLHTTDGSFHGYALTYSPSLNPASPLSLFTREYLLQTVSMGMEEAGFPTFDYGNFISEDSLSKGWATYDSRPRFGTNYYGLRGRIAILSEAYSHDPFKRRIAATYRFVKEILSAVAAKAGVIHAYTNATSHGPSVWHVPGREPVSIPIQSKMIAAPEPVAVLAEVLEHTGDSTRTQPGVPRGIRRTGRFRAVKMPLFDRFEPTLLTPPPVAYAIPASDTQAVQLLRMHGVTVDVLTKAVSVRAERFIVDSTVISPRVFQKHHEVQLTGRWVSEPRELSSGTYIVGTEQPLGIVAVYLLEPQSDDGLVTWNFFDNALTSGSAYPVLRLMNDPRAASR
;
A
#
# COMPACT_ATOMS: atom_id res chain seq x y z
N MET A 1 -58.13 21.81 1.51
CA MET A 1 -57.06 22.81 1.50
C MET A 1 -56.02 22.42 2.55
N LYS A 2 -54.97 21.69 2.15
CA LYS A 2 -53.82 21.34 3.01
C LYS A 2 -52.61 22.07 2.44
N LEU A 3 -52.12 23.07 3.18
CA LEU A 3 -50.84 23.74 2.85
C LEU A 3 -49.69 22.78 3.12
N VAL A 4 -48.92 22.47 2.07
CA VAL A 4 -47.63 21.81 2.18
C VAL A 4 -46.58 22.91 2.33
N HIS A 5 -45.97 23.00 3.51
CA HIS A 5 -44.82 23.85 3.77
C HIS A 5 -43.56 23.11 3.31
N SER A 6 -43.00 23.52 2.17
CA SER A 6 -41.64 23.14 1.79
C SER A 6 -40.64 23.88 2.65
N LEU A 7 -39.98 23.17 3.57
CA LEU A 7 -38.77 23.66 4.24
C LEU A 7 -37.59 23.50 3.26
N VAL A 8 -37.18 24.60 2.67
CA VAL A 8 -35.87 24.67 1.97
C VAL A 8 -34.82 24.88 3.06
N ALA A 9 -34.13 23.80 3.42
CA ALA A 9 -32.96 23.86 4.27
C ALA A 9 -31.79 24.42 3.45
N THR A 10 -31.55 25.72 3.59
CA THR A 10 -30.34 26.37 3.05
C THR A 10 -29.17 25.94 3.92
N ALA A 11 -28.39 24.94 3.45
CA ALA A 11 -27.12 24.58 4.08
C ALA A 11 -26.13 25.74 3.88
N LEU A 12 -25.98 26.56 4.91
CA LEU A 12 -24.88 27.53 5.04
C LEU A 12 -23.56 26.74 5.15
N ILE A 13 -22.90 26.55 4.03
CA ILE A 13 -21.51 26.11 4.00
C ILE A 13 -20.68 27.28 4.53
N PHE A 14 -20.38 27.29 5.81
CA PHE A 14 -19.33 28.13 6.37
C PHE A 14 -18.00 27.67 5.79
N THR A 15 -17.58 28.26 4.69
CA THR A 15 -16.18 28.29 4.28
C THR A 15 -15.46 29.24 5.23
N ALA A 16 -15.06 28.75 6.42
CA ALA A 16 -14.02 29.44 7.16
C ALA A 16 -12.81 29.46 6.22
N ALA A 17 -12.42 30.66 5.78
CA ALA A 17 -11.19 30.81 5.01
C ALA A 17 -10.06 30.22 5.84
N ALA A 18 -9.40 29.16 5.33
CA ALA A 18 -8.32 28.49 6.05
C ALA A 18 -7.26 29.54 6.38
N SER A 19 -7.03 29.77 7.67
CA SER A 19 -6.01 30.71 8.14
C SER A 19 -4.66 30.04 8.02
N GLY A 20 -3.92 30.33 6.95
CA GLY A 20 -2.58 29.74 6.73
C GLY A 20 -2.14 29.74 5.28
N PRO A 21 -0.99 29.12 4.97
CA PRO A 21 -0.48 29.03 3.61
C PRO A 21 -1.42 28.23 2.72
N ARG A 22 -1.57 28.67 1.47
CA ARG A 22 -2.40 27.98 0.47
C ARG A 22 -1.53 27.12 -0.43
N THR A 23 -1.98 25.90 -0.76
CA THR A 23 -1.33 25.03 -1.75
C THR A 23 -1.35 25.65 -3.15
N ARG A 24 -0.60 25.13 -4.11
CA ARG A 24 -0.65 25.56 -5.51
C ARG A 24 -2.05 25.37 -6.08
N ALA A 25 -2.68 24.22 -5.80
CA ALA A 25 -4.04 23.95 -6.23
C ALA A 25 -5.02 25.00 -5.71
N GLU A 26 -4.97 25.35 -4.42
CA GLU A 26 -5.84 26.39 -3.84
C GLU A 26 -5.57 27.78 -4.41
N ARG A 27 -4.31 28.14 -4.72
CA ARG A 27 -3.94 29.45 -5.30
C ARG A 27 -4.40 29.60 -6.75
N SER A 28 -4.40 28.49 -7.51
CA SER A 28 -4.78 28.46 -8.94
C SER A 28 -6.27 28.19 -9.16
N ASP A 29 -7.10 28.21 -8.11
CA ASP A 29 -8.49 27.76 -8.16
C ASP A 29 -8.61 26.34 -8.76
N TYR A 30 -7.73 25.43 -8.28
CA TYR A 30 -7.66 24.01 -8.65
C TYR A 30 -7.39 23.73 -10.13
N LYS A 31 -6.70 24.65 -10.81
CA LYS A 31 -6.27 24.48 -12.21
C LYS A 31 -4.88 23.86 -12.33
N GLU A 32 -4.07 23.96 -11.30
CA GLU A 32 -2.70 23.49 -11.27
C GLU A 32 -2.42 22.67 -10.03
N THR A 33 -1.48 21.72 -10.13
CA THR A 33 -0.95 20.97 -8.99
C THR A 33 0.43 21.46 -8.59
N SER A 34 0.85 21.19 -7.37
CA SER A 34 2.13 21.61 -6.81
C SER A 34 3.31 20.92 -7.51
N THR A 35 4.31 21.71 -7.92
CA THR A 35 5.65 21.23 -8.25
C THR A 35 6.39 20.77 -7.00
N TYR A 36 7.54 20.13 -7.15
CA TYR A 36 8.41 19.80 -6.00
C TYR A 36 8.76 21.06 -5.18
N SER A 37 9.13 22.15 -5.87
CA SER A 37 9.44 23.41 -5.20
C SER A 37 8.25 24.02 -4.46
N ASP A 38 7.03 23.91 -4.99
CA ASP A 38 5.81 24.36 -4.30
C ASP A 38 5.56 23.54 -3.02
N VAL A 39 5.78 22.22 -3.06
CA VAL A 39 5.68 21.35 -1.88
C VAL A 39 6.67 21.77 -0.80
N ILE A 40 7.96 21.94 -1.17
CA ILE A 40 8.98 22.37 -0.20
C ILE A 40 8.65 23.74 0.38
N ALA A 41 8.31 24.73 -0.45
CA ALA A 41 7.94 26.07 0.01
C ALA A 41 6.70 26.05 0.93
N PHE A 42 5.73 25.19 0.66
CA PHE A 42 4.57 25.02 1.54
C PHE A 42 4.99 24.43 2.88
N LEU A 43 5.79 23.36 2.90
CA LEU A 43 6.29 22.77 4.13
C LEU A 43 7.15 23.76 4.93
N ASP A 44 8.00 24.53 4.27
CA ASP A 44 8.80 25.58 4.90
C ASP A 44 7.92 26.65 5.59
N SER A 45 6.79 26.99 4.98
CA SER A 45 5.84 27.93 5.57
C SER A 45 5.15 27.43 6.85
N LEU A 46 5.21 26.12 7.12
CA LEU A 46 4.73 25.49 8.35
C LEU A 46 5.83 25.38 9.42
N HIS A 47 7.09 25.70 9.13
CA HIS A 47 8.13 25.79 10.15
C HIS A 47 7.70 26.78 11.26
N GLY A 48 7.93 26.40 12.49
CA GLY A 48 7.42 27.20 13.65
C GLY A 48 6.12 26.67 14.26
N ARG A 49 5.42 25.74 13.59
CA ARG A 49 4.33 25.00 14.23
C ARG A 49 4.93 24.03 15.25
N ARG A 50 4.55 24.16 16.51
CA ARG A 50 5.15 23.42 17.63
C ARG A 50 4.87 21.91 17.59
N GLU A 51 3.88 21.47 16.83
CA GLU A 51 3.47 20.07 16.67
C GLU A 51 4.25 19.33 15.58
N LEU A 52 5.01 20.06 14.75
CA LEU A 52 5.61 19.49 13.53
C LEU A 52 7.11 19.26 13.68
N THR A 53 7.55 18.12 13.14
CA THR A 53 8.95 17.78 12.89
C THR A 53 9.12 17.46 11.42
N PHE A 54 10.13 18.03 10.79
CA PHE A 54 10.42 17.90 9.36
C PHE A 54 11.68 17.07 9.14
N GLY A 55 11.72 16.30 8.04
CA GLY A 55 12.88 15.53 7.65
C GLY A 55 12.78 14.99 6.23
N THR A 56 13.72 14.12 5.88
CA THR A 56 13.70 13.37 4.62
C THR A 56 13.77 11.88 4.92
N ILE A 57 12.98 11.05 4.20
CA ILE A 57 13.11 9.60 4.30
C ILE A 57 14.31 9.10 3.49
N GLY A 58 14.77 9.86 2.50
CA GLY A 58 15.89 9.54 1.62
C GLY A 58 15.88 10.41 0.37
N LYS A 59 16.60 9.93 -0.66
CA LYS A 59 16.71 10.63 -1.94
C LYS A 59 16.15 9.81 -3.08
N THR A 60 15.55 10.51 -4.05
CA THR A 60 15.13 9.91 -5.33
C THR A 60 16.34 9.56 -6.20
N THR A 61 16.08 8.91 -7.31
CA THR A 61 17.10 8.58 -8.33
C THR A 61 17.84 9.83 -8.83
N GLN A 62 17.19 10.98 -8.96
CA GLN A 62 17.81 12.24 -9.39
C GLN A 62 18.33 13.08 -8.22
N GLY A 63 18.36 12.53 -7.01
CA GLY A 63 18.94 13.16 -5.83
C GLY A 63 18.05 14.16 -5.10
N ARG A 64 16.76 14.28 -5.44
CA ARG A 64 15.80 15.08 -4.67
C ARG A 64 15.53 14.44 -3.32
N ASP A 65 15.40 15.24 -2.28
CA ASP A 65 14.94 14.76 -0.98
C ASP A 65 13.46 14.35 -1.06
N ILE A 66 13.11 13.24 -0.39
CA ILE A 66 11.73 12.82 -0.22
C ILE A 66 11.28 13.32 1.16
N PRO A 67 10.55 14.45 1.23
CA PRO A 67 10.24 15.08 2.51
C PRO A 67 9.19 14.29 3.28
N TYR A 68 9.33 14.25 4.59
CA TYR A 68 8.26 13.84 5.51
C TYR A 68 8.02 14.89 6.58
N VAL A 69 6.82 14.86 7.13
CA VAL A 69 6.42 15.66 8.29
C VAL A 69 5.82 14.75 9.34
N ILE A 70 6.30 14.86 10.58
CA ILE A 70 5.64 14.24 11.73
C ILE A 70 4.80 15.29 12.42
N ALA A 71 3.52 14.97 12.64
CA ALA A 71 2.61 15.79 13.40
C ALA A 71 2.14 15.04 14.65
N SER A 72 2.35 15.61 15.83
CA SER A 72 2.04 14.97 17.12
C SER A 72 1.96 15.99 18.26
N ARG A 73 1.16 15.71 19.27
CA ARG A 73 1.08 16.45 20.54
C ARG A 73 1.23 15.46 21.72
N PRO A 74 2.31 15.52 22.52
CA PRO A 74 3.46 16.39 22.32
C PRO A 74 4.24 16.07 21.04
N ARG A 75 5.02 17.03 20.57
CA ARG A 75 5.91 16.85 19.43
C ARG A 75 6.88 15.71 19.68
N VAL A 76 7.09 14.87 18.66
CA VAL A 76 8.11 13.83 18.63
C VAL A 76 9.06 14.07 17.44
N SER A 77 10.31 13.69 17.60
CA SER A 77 11.36 13.85 16.58
C SER A 77 12.13 12.56 16.31
N THR A 78 11.97 11.56 17.18
CA THR A 78 12.67 10.27 17.07
C THR A 78 11.71 9.09 17.25
N PRO A 79 12.04 7.93 16.67
CA PRO A 79 11.26 6.71 16.91
C PRO A 79 11.17 6.31 18.39
N ALA A 80 12.19 6.62 19.19
CA ALA A 80 12.19 6.32 20.62
C ALA A 80 11.16 7.18 21.38
N GLU A 81 11.10 8.48 21.07
CA GLU A 81 10.08 9.38 21.63
C GLU A 81 8.67 8.94 21.22
N ALA A 82 8.48 8.54 19.96
CA ALA A 82 7.19 8.06 19.49
C ALA A 82 6.73 6.80 20.24
N ARG A 83 7.60 5.80 20.39
CA ARG A 83 7.30 4.58 21.16
C ARG A 83 6.98 4.87 22.63
N ALA A 84 7.63 5.84 23.25
CA ALA A 84 7.38 6.22 24.63
C ALA A 84 5.97 6.79 24.86
N LEU A 85 5.29 7.27 23.83
CA LEU A 85 3.92 7.76 23.93
C LEU A 85 2.88 6.63 23.92
N HIS A 86 3.23 5.42 23.50
CA HIS A 86 2.31 4.27 23.36
C HIS A 86 1.05 4.61 22.56
N ARG A 87 1.21 5.36 21.46
CA ARG A 87 0.15 5.80 20.56
C ARG A 87 0.34 5.22 19.17
N PRO A 88 -0.73 4.94 18.44
CA PRO A 88 -0.62 4.50 17.06
C PRO A 88 0.12 5.54 16.20
N ILE A 89 1.01 5.03 15.37
CA ILE A 89 1.69 5.80 14.33
C ILE A 89 0.95 5.53 13.02
N VAL A 90 0.42 6.60 12.40
CA VAL A 90 -0.23 6.55 11.09
C VAL A 90 0.71 7.12 10.05
N TYR A 91 1.15 6.29 9.12
CA TYR A 91 1.98 6.69 7.98
C TYR A 91 1.08 6.88 6.76
N VAL A 92 1.07 8.09 6.19
CA VAL A 92 0.29 8.44 4.99
C VAL A 92 1.25 8.90 3.91
N GLN A 93 1.25 8.22 2.77
CA GLN A 93 2.00 8.66 1.60
C GLN A 93 1.09 9.05 0.45
N ALA A 94 1.56 9.96 -0.38
CA ALA A 94 0.89 10.40 -1.58
C ALA A 94 1.86 10.48 -2.75
N ASN A 95 1.32 10.50 -3.97
CA ASN A 95 2.06 10.76 -5.18
C ASN A 95 3.12 9.68 -5.51
N ILE A 96 2.86 8.42 -5.17
CA ILE A 96 3.67 7.29 -5.61
C ILE A 96 3.60 7.14 -7.15
N HIS A 97 2.42 7.33 -7.72
CA HIS A 97 2.21 7.61 -9.13
C HIS A 97 2.06 9.12 -9.30
N ALA A 98 3.02 9.75 -9.91
CA ALA A 98 3.12 11.21 -9.83
C ALA A 98 2.10 11.97 -10.70
N GLY A 99 1.35 11.27 -11.56
CA GLY A 99 0.18 11.82 -12.25
C GLY A 99 -1.09 11.88 -11.40
N GLU A 100 -1.11 11.15 -10.27
CA GLU A 100 -2.21 11.07 -9.30
C GLU A 100 -1.98 12.14 -8.22
N VAL A 101 -2.53 13.32 -8.44
CA VAL A 101 -2.03 14.56 -7.80
C VAL A 101 -2.84 15.06 -6.61
N GLU A 102 -4.09 14.60 -6.42
CA GLU A 102 -4.96 15.08 -5.33
C GLU A 102 -4.49 14.67 -3.95
N GLY A 103 -3.89 13.48 -3.79
CA GLY A 103 -3.36 13.01 -2.51
C GLY A 103 -2.30 13.94 -1.95
N LYS A 104 -1.40 14.44 -2.79
CA LYS A 104 -0.37 15.42 -2.46
C LYS A 104 -0.98 16.72 -1.91
N GLU A 105 -1.93 17.29 -2.64
CA GLU A 105 -2.59 18.54 -2.25
C GLU A 105 -3.42 18.38 -0.98
N ALA A 106 -4.17 17.27 -0.88
CA ALA A 106 -4.97 16.95 0.30
C ALA A 106 -4.11 16.82 1.57
N LEU A 107 -2.96 16.16 1.47
CA LEU A 107 -2.08 15.94 2.60
C LEU A 107 -1.39 17.23 3.07
N LEU A 108 -1.00 18.10 2.13
CA LEU A 108 -0.48 19.44 2.46
C LEU A 108 -1.54 20.28 3.20
N ALA A 109 -2.77 20.33 2.67
CA ALA A 109 -3.87 21.05 3.32
C ALA A 109 -4.19 20.48 4.71
N LEU A 110 -4.19 19.16 4.86
CA LEU A 110 -4.44 18.48 6.13
C LEU A 110 -3.40 18.84 7.19
N LEU A 111 -2.10 18.85 6.85
CA LEU A 111 -1.03 19.27 7.77
C LEU A 111 -1.23 20.70 8.27
N ARG A 112 -1.57 21.63 7.37
CA ARG A 112 -1.90 23.01 7.75
C ARG A 112 -3.07 23.05 8.74
N ASP A 113 -4.16 22.35 8.42
CA ASP A 113 -5.41 22.45 9.16
C ASP A 113 -5.30 21.76 10.53
N LEU A 114 -4.69 20.58 10.63
CA LEU A 114 -4.47 19.88 11.90
C LEU A 114 -3.67 20.73 12.90
N THR A 115 -2.71 21.53 12.42
CA THR A 115 -1.89 22.40 13.26
C THR A 115 -2.53 23.77 13.53
N SER A 116 -3.68 24.05 12.92
CA SER A 116 -4.50 25.27 13.16
C SER A 116 -5.68 25.03 14.10
N ILE A 117 -6.04 23.77 14.37
CA ILE A 117 -7.15 23.39 15.25
C ILE A 117 -6.68 23.43 16.71
N PRO A 118 -7.42 24.14 17.61
CA PRO A 118 -7.15 24.06 19.05
C PRO A 118 -7.34 22.65 19.63
N GLU A 119 -6.92 22.45 20.86
CA GLU A 119 -7.19 21.22 21.60
C GLU A 119 -8.68 21.11 22.00
N PRO A 120 -9.27 19.88 22.06
CA PRO A 120 -8.67 18.60 21.72
C PRO A 120 -8.56 18.37 20.21
N ASN A 121 -7.53 17.60 19.80
CA ASN A 121 -7.22 17.31 18.40
C ASN A 121 -6.79 15.85 18.26
N VAL A 122 -6.93 15.26 17.09
CA VAL A 122 -6.51 13.86 16.83
C VAL A 122 -5.03 13.62 17.15
N LEU A 123 -4.18 14.64 17.02
CA LEU A 123 -2.76 14.59 17.35
C LEU A 123 -2.46 14.36 18.85
N ASP A 124 -3.48 14.49 19.71
CA ASP A 124 -3.38 14.16 21.13
C ASP A 124 -3.45 12.63 21.37
N SER A 125 -3.91 11.87 20.38
CA SER A 125 -4.12 10.41 20.47
C SER A 125 -3.31 9.58 19.49
N ILE A 126 -2.78 10.19 18.42
CA ILE A 126 -2.00 9.53 17.36
C ILE A 126 -0.73 10.32 17.04
N ILE A 127 0.16 9.67 16.30
CA ILE A 127 1.32 10.29 15.65
C ILE A 127 1.10 10.14 14.14
N LEU A 128 1.05 11.24 13.39
CA LEU A 128 0.95 11.22 11.94
C LEU A 128 2.34 11.39 11.33
N ILE A 129 2.74 10.50 10.44
CA ILE A 129 3.89 10.65 9.53
C ILE A 129 3.33 10.85 8.13
N ALA A 130 3.50 12.03 7.56
CA ALA A 130 3.00 12.40 6.25
C ALA A 130 4.15 12.53 5.24
N VAL A 131 4.04 11.82 4.09
CA VAL A 131 4.96 11.90 2.95
C VAL A 131 4.18 12.40 1.74
N PRO A 132 4.13 13.74 1.53
CA PRO A 132 3.21 14.32 0.53
C PRO A 132 3.65 14.10 -0.91
N ILE A 133 4.93 13.90 -1.17
CA ILE A 133 5.48 13.71 -2.52
C ILE A 133 6.51 12.58 -2.52
N TYR A 134 6.04 11.35 -2.75
CA TYR A 134 6.90 10.16 -2.71
C TYR A 134 7.73 10.02 -3.98
N ASN A 135 7.12 10.12 -5.17
CA ASN A 135 7.78 10.08 -6.46
C ASN A 135 8.10 11.51 -6.94
N ALA A 136 9.05 12.17 -6.28
CA ALA A 136 9.39 13.55 -6.58
C ALA A 136 10.01 13.73 -7.99
N ASP A 137 10.68 12.71 -8.53
CA ASP A 137 11.24 12.77 -9.89
C ASP A 137 10.14 12.65 -10.96
N GLY A 138 9.21 11.72 -10.78
CA GLY A 138 8.06 11.59 -11.68
C GLY A 138 7.15 12.83 -11.64
N ASN A 139 7.03 13.47 -10.46
CA ASN A 139 6.25 14.71 -10.32
C ASN A 139 6.77 15.84 -11.20
N GLU A 140 8.08 15.95 -11.37
CA GLU A 140 8.70 17.02 -12.18
C GLU A 140 8.70 16.73 -13.70
N LYS A 141 8.24 15.54 -14.11
CA LYS A 141 8.04 15.20 -15.52
C LYS A 141 6.64 15.59 -15.99
N PHE A 142 6.31 16.86 -15.90
CA PHE A 142 5.01 17.39 -16.30
C PHE A 142 4.76 17.22 -17.80
N ALA A 143 3.61 16.64 -18.11
CA ALA A 143 3.03 16.64 -19.45
C ALA A 143 1.51 16.85 -19.35
N SER A 144 0.83 17.01 -20.49
CA SER A 144 -0.62 17.10 -20.48
C SER A 144 -1.24 15.85 -19.82
N GLN A 145 -2.36 16.02 -19.14
CA GLN A 145 -3.06 14.89 -18.54
C GLN A 145 -3.42 13.82 -19.59
N GLU A 146 -3.67 14.21 -20.84
CA GLU A 146 -3.92 13.27 -21.94
C GLU A 146 -2.73 12.33 -22.23
N VAL A 147 -1.49 12.76 -21.88
CA VAL A 147 -0.28 11.95 -22.04
C VAL A 147 0.00 11.12 -20.79
N ASN A 148 -0.05 11.75 -19.61
CA ASN A 148 0.36 11.11 -18.37
C ASN A 148 -0.78 10.41 -17.60
N ARG A 149 -2.05 10.86 -17.81
CA ARG A 149 -3.27 10.33 -17.15
C ARG A 149 -4.50 10.57 -18.01
N GLU A 150 -4.62 9.88 -19.14
CA GLU A 150 -5.68 10.09 -20.13
C GLU A 150 -7.10 10.01 -19.53
N GLU A 151 -7.32 9.12 -18.56
CA GLU A 151 -8.59 8.87 -17.88
C GLU A 151 -8.97 9.91 -16.81
N GLN A 152 -8.10 10.90 -16.52
CA GLN A 152 -8.29 11.82 -15.41
C GLN A 152 -8.92 13.16 -15.84
N ASN A 153 -9.79 13.72 -15.01
CA ASN A 153 -10.40 15.03 -15.21
C ASN A 153 -9.55 16.15 -14.58
N GLY A 154 -8.48 16.54 -15.26
CA GLY A 154 -7.55 17.61 -14.83
C GLY A 154 -6.73 17.27 -13.58
N PRO A 155 -5.83 18.17 -13.18
CA PRO A 155 -5.44 19.41 -13.87
C PRO A 155 -4.78 19.16 -15.23
N GLU A 156 -4.58 20.24 -16.01
CA GLU A 156 -4.06 20.14 -17.39
C GLU A 156 -2.69 19.48 -17.46
N LEU A 157 -1.80 19.83 -16.52
CA LEU A 157 -0.44 19.29 -16.45
C LEU A 157 -0.30 18.45 -15.18
N VAL A 158 0.20 17.22 -15.35
CA VAL A 158 0.46 16.26 -14.26
C VAL A 158 1.78 15.54 -14.47
N GLY A 159 2.33 14.94 -13.40
CA GLY A 159 3.57 14.17 -13.45
C GLY A 159 3.42 12.81 -14.17
N GLU A 160 4.55 12.13 -14.38
CA GLU A 160 4.64 10.78 -14.94
C GLU A 160 4.48 9.72 -13.85
N ARG A 161 3.75 8.62 -14.14
CA ARG A 161 3.53 7.50 -13.23
C ARG A 161 4.83 6.90 -12.70
N ALA A 162 5.78 6.60 -13.61
CA ALA A 162 7.04 5.96 -13.28
C ALA A 162 8.04 6.92 -12.59
N ASN A 163 8.97 6.37 -11.83
CA ASN A 163 10.10 7.12 -11.30
C ASN A 163 11.15 7.42 -12.41
N ALA A 164 12.26 8.07 -12.06
CA ALA A 164 13.30 8.40 -13.03
C ALA A 164 14.02 7.19 -13.65
N GLN A 165 13.89 6.00 -13.05
CA GLN A 165 14.40 4.74 -13.60
C GLN A 165 13.41 4.03 -14.54
N GLY A 166 12.19 4.57 -14.71
CA GLY A 166 11.11 3.93 -15.45
C GLY A 166 10.45 2.78 -14.69
N LEU A 167 10.58 2.74 -13.36
CA LEU A 167 9.93 1.76 -12.50
C LEU A 167 8.61 2.30 -11.95
N ASP A 168 7.60 1.44 -11.91
CA ASP A 168 6.40 1.67 -11.11
C ASP A 168 6.73 1.36 -9.64
N LEU A 169 6.78 2.40 -8.81
CA LEU A 169 7.14 2.27 -7.39
C LEU A 169 6.14 1.41 -6.61
N ASN A 170 4.87 1.36 -7.04
CA ASN A 170 3.86 0.48 -6.44
C ASN A 170 3.88 -0.95 -7.03
N ARG A 171 5.02 -1.36 -7.61
CA ARG A 171 5.37 -2.73 -8.02
C ARG A 171 6.75 -3.13 -7.49
N ASP A 172 7.33 -2.32 -6.61
CA ASP A 172 8.73 -2.44 -6.19
C ASP A 172 8.93 -2.89 -4.74
N TYR A 173 7.84 -3.04 -3.95
CA TYR A 173 7.96 -3.29 -2.51
C TYR A 173 8.63 -4.63 -2.14
N VAL A 174 8.59 -5.64 -3.01
CA VAL A 174 9.30 -6.91 -2.79
C VAL A 174 10.75 -6.83 -3.23
N LYS A 175 11.02 -6.35 -4.45
CA LYS A 175 12.37 -6.36 -5.02
C LYS A 175 13.22 -5.17 -4.57
N ALA A 176 12.60 -4.07 -4.13
CA ALA A 176 13.24 -2.88 -3.55
C ALA A 176 14.43 -2.35 -4.38
N GLU A 177 14.25 -2.23 -5.69
CA GLU A 177 15.29 -1.77 -6.62
C GLU A 177 15.39 -0.25 -6.70
N ALA A 178 14.26 0.45 -6.51
CA ALA A 178 14.23 1.90 -6.51
C ALA A 178 14.79 2.47 -5.20
N PRO A 179 15.56 3.56 -5.23
CA PRO A 179 16.03 4.23 -4.03
C PRO A 179 14.88 4.76 -3.18
N GLU A 180 13.77 5.17 -3.79
CA GLU A 180 12.55 5.62 -3.13
C GLU A 180 11.94 4.49 -2.27
N THR A 181 11.85 3.27 -2.81
CA THR A 181 11.34 2.10 -2.07
C THR A 181 12.25 1.74 -0.91
N ARG A 182 13.58 1.75 -1.11
CA ARG A 182 14.56 1.50 -0.04
C ARG A 182 14.44 2.52 1.09
N ALA A 183 14.23 3.79 0.74
CA ALA A 183 14.03 4.87 1.69
C ALA A 183 12.74 4.67 2.52
N SER A 184 11.64 4.29 1.88
CA SER A 184 10.38 3.95 2.54
C SER A 184 10.53 2.76 3.49
N LEU A 185 11.19 1.68 3.05
CA LEU A 185 11.45 0.51 3.89
C LEU A 185 12.30 0.87 5.11
N ALA A 186 13.36 1.68 4.93
CA ALA A 186 14.21 2.12 6.03
C ALA A 186 13.44 2.97 7.05
N MET A 187 12.60 3.90 6.58
CA MET A 187 11.73 4.71 7.43
C MET A 187 10.74 3.83 8.20
N PHE A 188 10.10 2.89 7.49
CA PHE A 188 9.14 1.97 8.09
C PHE A 188 9.78 1.04 9.13
N ASN A 189 10.98 0.53 8.86
CA ASN A 189 11.74 -0.29 9.82
C ASN A 189 12.13 0.51 11.08
N ALA A 190 12.44 1.79 10.95
CA ALA A 190 12.83 2.65 12.07
C ALA A 190 11.64 3.06 12.96
N TRP A 191 10.53 3.48 12.33
CA TRP A 191 9.37 4.03 13.03
C TRP A 191 8.30 3.01 13.36
N ASP A 192 8.26 1.89 12.62
CA ASP A 192 7.31 0.78 12.76
C ASP A 192 5.85 1.24 12.88
N PRO A 193 5.30 1.95 11.89
CA PRO A 193 3.94 2.48 11.93
C PRO A 193 2.89 1.38 12.12
N ASP A 194 1.81 1.70 12.82
CA ASP A 194 0.66 0.81 13.03
C ASP A 194 -0.27 0.79 11.82
N VAL A 195 -0.39 1.94 11.15
CA VAL A 195 -1.28 2.14 10.00
C VAL A 195 -0.52 2.71 8.83
N PHE A 196 -0.70 2.12 7.66
CA PHE A 196 -0.20 2.59 6.37
C PHE A 196 -1.38 3.01 5.48
N VAL A 197 -1.29 4.18 4.86
CA VAL A 197 -2.28 4.70 3.91
C VAL A 197 -1.57 5.16 2.65
N ASP A 198 -1.99 4.65 1.49
CA ASP A 198 -1.48 5.02 0.18
C ASP A 198 -2.55 5.74 -0.63
N LEU A 199 -2.26 6.95 -1.11
CA LEU A 199 -3.23 7.84 -1.75
C LEU A 199 -3.06 7.82 -3.27
N HIS A 200 -4.08 7.34 -3.97
CA HIS A 200 -4.14 7.11 -5.41
C HIS A 200 -5.37 7.72 -6.08
N THR A 201 -5.44 7.57 -7.40
CA THR A 201 -6.55 7.93 -8.27
C THR A 201 -6.95 6.75 -9.14
N THR A 202 -8.25 6.46 -9.27
CA THR A 202 -8.80 5.32 -10.02
C THR A 202 -8.38 5.29 -11.50
N ASP A 203 -8.48 4.09 -12.11
CA ASP A 203 -8.05 3.81 -13.48
C ASP A 203 -9.12 4.07 -14.56
N GLY A 204 -10.18 4.81 -14.26
CA GLY A 204 -11.09 5.33 -15.26
C GLY A 204 -12.42 4.61 -15.49
N SER A 205 -12.78 3.57 -14.74
CA SER A 205 -14.15 3.02 -14.75
C SER A 205 -15.20 4.04 -14.32
N PHE A 206 -16.36 4.07 -15.02
CA PHE A 206 -17.40 5.08 -14.79
C PHE A 206 -18.38 4.65 -13.68
N HIS A 207 -18.02 4.90 -12.43
CA HIS A 207 -18.82 4.55 -11.25
C HIS A 207 -19.37 5.77 -10.50
N GLY A 208 -20.28 5.53 -9.54
CA GLY A 208 -20.97 6.58 -8.78
C GLY A 208 -20.36 6.92 -7.42
N TYR A 209 -19.11 6.56 -7.16
CA TYR A 209 -18.44 6.78 -5.88
C TYR A 209 -17.43 7.91 -5.98
N ALA A 210 -17.31 8.73 -4.93
CA ALA A 210 -16.32 9.81 -4.88
C ALA A 210 -14.90 9.29 -4.60
N LEU A 211 -14.83 8.14 -3.93
CA LEU A 211 -13.59 7.46 -3.59
C LEU A 211 -13.86 5.97 -3.38
N THR A 212 -12.96 5.14 -3.87
CA THR A 212 -12.94 3.70 -3.57
C THR A 212 -11.72 3.36 -2.72
N TYR A 213 -11.80 2.28 -1.94
CA TYR A 213 -10.75 1.92 -1.01
C TYR A 213 -10.57 0.39 -0.92
N SER A 214 -9.41 -0.03 -0.42
CA SER A 214 -9.17 -1.44 -0.14
C SER A 214 -8.29 -1.61 1.10
N PRO A 215 -8.53 -2.61 1.95
CA PRO A 215 -7.50 -3.11 2.84
C PRO A 215 -6.42 -3.85 2.06
N SER A 216 -5.41 -4.40 2.74
CA SER A 216 -4.54 -5.40 2.12
C SER A 216 -5.36 -6.59 1.63
N LEU A 217 -5.10 -7.02 0.40
CA LEU A 217 -5.78 -8.15 -0.25
C LEU A 217 -4.98 -9.45 -0.11
N ASN A 218 -3.76 -9.40 0.41
CA ASN A 218 -2.93 -10.58 0.58
C ASN A 218 -3.54 -11.50 1.67
N PRO A 219 -3.86 -12.77 1.37
CA PRO A 219 -4.48 -13.69 2.35
C PRO A 219 -3.62 -13.97 3.59
N ALA A 220 -2.30 -13.72 3.50
CA ALA A 220 -1.39 -13.84 4.62
C ALA A 220 -1.36 -12.61 5.54
N SER A 221 -2.10 -11.54 5.23
CA SER A 221 -2.15 -10.30 6.02
C SER A 221 -3.04 -10.46 7.24
N PRO A 222 -2.51 -10.47 8.47
CA PRO A 222 -3.27 -10.85 9.66
C PRO A 222 -4.33 -9.84 10.09
N LEU A 223 -4.21 -8.56 9.70
CA LEU A 223 -5.14 -7.49 10.09
C LEU A 223 -6.10 -7.06 8.97
N SER A 224 -6.08 -7.73 7.81
CA SER A 224 -6.89 -7.34 6.66
C SER A 224 -8.39 -7.36 6.98
N LEU A 225 -8.88 -8.42 7.64
CA LEU A 225 -10.29 -8.55 8.01
C LEU A 225 -10.71 -7.46 9.03
N PHE A 226 -9.89 -7.20 10.05
CA PHE A 226 -10.15 -6.11 11.00
C PHE A 226 -10.21 -4.74 10.30
N THR A 227 -9.30 -4.52 9.35
CA THR A 227 -9.26 -3.28 8.57
C THR A 227 -10.53 -3.12 7.74
N ARG A 228 -10.99 -4.18 7.05
CA ARG A 228 -12.19 -4.16 6.21
C ARG A 228 -13.46 -3.98 7.02
N GLU A 229 -13.68 -4.89 7.98
CA GLU A 229 -14.99 -5.05 8.63
C GLU A 229 -15.23 -4.05 9.76
N TYR A 230 -14.16 -3.42 10.25
CA TYR A 230 -14.28 -2.52 11.38
C TYR A 230 -13.82 -1.09 11.08
N LEU A 231 -12.57 -0.92 10.65
CA LEU A 231 -12.02 0.42 10.46
C LEU A 231 -12.62 1.11 9.24
N LEU A 232 -12.59 0.46 8.08
CA LEU A 232 -13.06 1.04 6.82
C LEU A 232 -14.59 1.23 6.79
N GLN A 233 -15.38 0.41 7.48
CA GLN A 233 -16.81 0.67 7.63
C GLN A 233 -17.07 1.97 8.41
N THR A 234 -16.34 2.21 9.50
CA THR A 234 -16.45 3.46 10.26
C THR A 234 -16.07 4.68 9.40
N VAL A 235 -14.98 4.54 8.63
CA VAL A 235 -14.52 5.59 7.71
C VAL A 235 -15.55 5.85 6.61
N SER A 236 -16.12 4.80 6.01
CA SER A 236 -17.15 4.90 4.98
C SER A 236 -18.40 5.65 5.46
N MET A 237 -18.86 5.38 6.68
CA MET A 237 -19.99 6.11 7.25
C MET A 237 -19.69 7.62 7.39
N GLY A 238 -18.50 7.99 7.87
CA GLY A 238 -18.10 9.40 7.95
C GLY A 238 -17.96 10.08 6.59
N MET A 239 -17.57 9.33 5.55
CA MET A 239 -17.51 9.81 4.17
C MET A 239 -18.92 10.04 3.60
N GLU A 240 -19.86 9.11 3.81
CA GLU A 240 -21.27 9.24 3.40
C GLU A 240 -21.94 10.46 4.05
N GLU A 241 -21.77 10.64 5.36
CA GLU A 241 -22.29 11.82 6.09
C GLU A 241 -21.74 13.14 5.52
N ALA A 242 -20.52 13.11 4.98
CA ALA A 242 -19.90 14.27 4.32
C ALA A 242 -20.28 14.45 2.84
N GLY A 243 -21.12 13.57 2.27
CA GLY A 243 -21.54 13.62 0.88
C GLY A 243 -20.50 13.08 -0.12
N PHE A 244 -19.62 12.21 0.35
CA PHE A 244 -18.64 11.49 -0.47
C PHE A 244 -18.91 9.97 -0.43
N PRO A 245 -19.81 9.44 -1.28
CA PRO A 245 -20.08 8.01 -1.32
C PRO A 245 -18.82 7.22 -1.64
N THR A 246 -18.64 6.09 -0.95
CA THR A 246 -17.47 5.22 -1.09
C THR A 246 -17.86 3.78 -1.38
N PHE A 247 -16.90 3.01 -1.90
CA PHE A 247 -17.07 1.58 -2.17
C PHE A 247 -15.72 0.85 -2.13
N ASP A 248 -15.75 -0.50 -2.17
CA ASP A 248 -14.56 -1.32 -2.36
C ASP A 248 -13.90 -1.02 -3.70
N TYR A 249 -12.56 -0.86 -3.70
CA TYR A 249 -11.81 -0.56 -4.91
C TYR A 249 -11.89 -1.69 -5.93
N GLY A 250 -12.07 -1.29 -7.16
CA GLY A 250 -12.08 -2.16 -8.34
C GLY A 250 -12.43 -1.39 -9.59
N ASN A 251 -12.61 -2.16 -10.66
CA ASN A 251 -13.04 -1.68 -11.97
C ASN A 251 -14.11 -2.62 -12.53
N PHE A 252 -14.96 -2.12 -13.42
CA PHE A 252 -15.80 -3.00 -14.21
C PHE A 252 -14.92 -3.92 -15.07
N ILE A 253 -15.17 -5.22 -15.03
CA ILE A 253 -14.47 -6.18 -15.90
C ILE A 253 -14.67 -5.82 -17.38
N SER A 254 -15.79 -5.19 -17.69
CA SER A 254 -16.10 -4.69 -19.02
C SER A 254 -17.13 -3.56 -18.92
N GLU A 255 -16.81 -2.40 -19.43
CA GLU A 255 -17.74 -1.27 -19.52
C GLU A 255 -18.93 -1.56 -20.45
N ASP A 256 -18.74 -2.38 -21.51
CA ASP A 256 -19.80 -2.80 -22.42
C ASP A 256 -20.73 -3.86 -21.81
N SER A 257 -20.31 -4.55 -20.76
CA SER A 257 -21.06 -5.63 -20.12
C SER A 257 -20.84 -5.65 -18.62
N LEU A 258 -21.51 -4.73 -17.93
CA LEU A 258 -21.38 -4.54 -16.48
C LEU A 258 -21.74 -5.81 -15.67
N SER A 259 -22.58 -6.70 -16.22
CA SER A 259 -22.95 -7.99 -15.58
C SER A 259 -21.79 -8.96 -15.41
N LYS A 260 -20.65 -8.74 -16.09
CA LYS A 260 -19.43 -9.55 -15.89
C LYS A 260 -18.85 -9.38 -14.50
N GLY A 261 -19.03 -8.22 -13.88
CA GLY A 261 -18.65 -7.98 -12.49
C GLY A 261 -17.77 -6.77 -12.26
N TRP A 262 -17.50 -6.55 -10.99
CA TRP A 262 -16.57 -5.55 -10.44
C TRP A 262 -15.38 -6.30 -9.83
N ALA A 263 -14.17 -6.01 -10.26
CA ALA A 263 -12.96 -6.70 -9.84
C ALA A 263 -11.91 -5.75 -9.29
N THR A 264 -11.36 -6.13 -8.13
CA THR A 264 -10.24 -5.43 -7.48
C THR A 264 -8.90 -5.75 -8.16
N TYR A 265 -7.79 -5.27 -7.59
CA TYR A 265 -6.43 -5.51 -8.08
C TYR A 265 -5.80 -6.78 -7.47
N ASP A 266 -4.56 -7.04 -7.82
CA ASP A 266 -3.75 -8.21 -7.44
C ASP A 266 -3.40 -8.20 -5.93
N SER A 267 -3.37 -9.38 -5.30
CA SER A 267 -3.07 -9.58 -3.87
C SER A 267 -1.57 -9.64 -3.53
N ARG A 268 -0.69 -9.69 -4.52
CA ARG A 268 0.74 -9.89 -4.30
C ARG A 268 1.39 -8.71 -3.56
N PRO A 269 2.42 -8.97 -2.72
CA PRO A 269 3.04 -7.93 -1.90
C PRO A 269 3.97 -6.97 -2.66
N ARG A 270 4.11 -7.09 -3.98
CA ARG A 270 4.74 -6.04 -4.81
C ARG A 270 4.04 -4.69 -4.70
N PHE A 271 2.76 -4.66 -4.32
CA PHE A 271 1.97 -3.47 -4.03
C PHE A 271 2.15 -3.03 -2.57
N GLY A 272 2.31 -1.74 -2.32
CA GLY A 272 2.58 -1.20 -0.99
C GLY A 272 1.55 -1.60 0.06
N THR A 273 0.28 -1.47 -0.24
CA THR A 273 -0.80 -1.84 0.69
C THR A 273 -0.74 -3.33 1.07
N ASN A 274 -0.53 -4.21 0.08
CA ASN A 274 -0.42 -5.65 0.36
C ASN A 274 0.87 -5.99 1.12
N TYR A 275 1.98 -5.31 0.80
CA TYR A 275 3.26 -5.51 1.48
C TYR A 275 3.18 -5.12 2.96
N TYR A 276 2.65 -3.95 3.27
CA TYR A 276 2.55 -3.52 4.66
C TYR A 276 1.48 -4.30 5.44
N GLY A 277 0.44 -4.76 4.76
CA GLY A 277 -0.50 -5.73 5.34
C GLY A 277 0.16 -7.06 5.69
N LEU A 278 1.00 -7.61 4.80
CA LEU A 278 1.79 -8.81 5.05
C LEU A 278 2.74 -8.64 6.25
N ARG A 279 3.26 -7.43 6.48
CA ARG A 279 4.06 -7.09 7.67
C ARG A 279 3.23 -7.04 8.97
N GLY A 280 1.94 -7.33 8.94
CA GLY A 280 1.05 -7.28 10.11
C GLY A 280 0.61 -5.87 10.49
N ARG A 281 0.54 -4.94 9.52
CA ARG A 281 0.04 -3.59 9.74
C ARG A 281 -1.34 -3.41 9.15
N ILE A 282 -2.10 -2.47 9.69
CA ILE A 282 -3.31 -1.96 9.06
C ILE A 282 -2.87 -1.21 7.81
N ALA A 283 -3.23 -1.71 6.63
CA ALA A 283 -2.83 -1.11 5.38
C ALA A 283 -4.06 -0.78 4.53
N ILE A 284 -4.13 0.45 4.02
CA ILE A 284 -5.30 1.01 3.34
C ILE A 284 -4.86 1.64 2.03
N LEU A 285 -5.48 1.20 0.93
CA LEU A 285 -5.47 1.85 -0.37
C LEU A 285 -6.62 2.85 -0.45
N SER A 286 -6.35 4.05 -0.92
CA SER A 286 -7.32 5.11 -1.20
C SER A 286 -7.25 5.48 -2.68
N GLU A 287 -8.39 5.46 -3.38
CA GLU A 287 -8.49 5.70 -4.82
C GLU A 287 -9.58 6.75 -5.09
N ALA A 288 -9.15 8.00 -5.25
CA ALA A 288 -10.08 9.09 -5.60
C ALA A 288 -10.61 8.90 -7.03
N TYR A 289 -11.86 9.27 -7.26
CA TYR A 289 -12.50 9.04 -8.57
C TYR A 289 -11.92 9.94 -9.67
N SER A 290 -11.21 9.36 -10.63
CA SER A 290 -10.48 10.07 -11.68
C SER A 290 -11.33 11.05 -12.49
N HIS A 291 -12.60 10.75 -12.71
CA HIS A 291 -13.53 11.57 -13.49
C HIS A 291 -14.18 12.72 -12.72
N ASP A 292 -14.02 12.78 -11.39
CA ASP A 292 -14.46 13.94 -10.62
C ASP A 292 -13.55 15.16 -10.89
N PRO A 293 -14.07 16.39 -10.78
CA PRO A 293 -13.25 17.59 -10.84
C PRO A 293 -12.12 17.54 -9.80
N PHE A 294 -10.94 18.04 -10.14
CA PHE A 294 -9.74 18.00 -9.29
C PHE A 294 -10.02 18.51 -7.86
N LYS A 295 -10.76 19.62 -7.73
CA LYS A 295 -11.19 20.15 -6.43
C LYS A 295 -11.96 19.13 -5.59
N ARG A 296 -12.88 18.36 -6.20
CA ARG A 296 -13.69 17.36 -5.51
C ARG A 296 -12.85 16.15 -5.11
N ARG A 297 -11.90 15.72 -5.95
CA ARG A 297 -10.96 14.65 -5.62
C ARG A 297 -10.09 15.02 -4.41
N ILE A 298 -9.53 16.24 -4.37
CA ILE A 298 -8.79 16.74 -3.19
C ILE A 298 -9.67 16.71 -1.94
N ALA A 299 -10.91 17.20 -2.04
CA ALA A 299 -11.82 17.24 -0.90
C ALA A 299 -12.20 15.83 -0.39
N ALA A 300 -12.44 14.88 -1.29
CA ALA A 300 -12.75 13.49 -0.94
C ALA A 300 -11.55 12.81 -0.26
N THR A 301 -10.35 12.94 -0.84
CA THR A 301 -9.11 12.38 -0.27
C THR A 301 -8.78 13.01 1.09
N TYR A 302 -8.88 14.33 1.21
CA TYR A 302 -8.71 15.03 2.48
C TYR A 302 -9.67 14.48 3.55
N ARG A 303 -10.97 14.38 3.21
CA ARG A 303 -11.98 13.84 4.13
C ARG A 303 -11.68 12.41 4.51
N PHE A 304 -11.32 11.56 3.57
CA PHE A 304 -11.00 10.15 3.80
C PHE A 304 -9.84 9.99 4.79
N VAL A 305 -8.72 10.70 4.57
CA VAL A 305 -7.59 10.66 5.52
C VAL A 305 -8.03 11.18 6.90
N LYS A 306 -8.80 12.27 6.96
CA LYS A 306 -9.31 12.80 8.23
C LYS A 306 -10.18 11.79 8.97
N GLU A 307 -11.05 11.05 8.27
CA GLU A 307 -11.87 9.98 8.87
C GLU A 307 -11.01 8.82 9.38
N ILE A 308 -9.97 8.41 8.62
CA ILE A 308 -9.01 7.40 9.10
C ILE A 308 -8.34 7.87 10.40
N LEU A 309 -7.80 9.08 10.43
CA LEU A 309 -7.13 9.61 11.62
C LEU A 309 -8.10 9.66 12.83
N SER A 310 -9.35 10.06 12.60
CA SER A 310 -10.38 10.12 13.64
C SER A 310 -10.75 8.73 14.15
N ALA A 311 -10.94 7.75 13.26
CA ALA A 311 -11.26 6.37 13.61
C ALA A 311 -10.11 5.70 14.36
N VAL A 312 -8.86 5.94 13.93
CA VAL A 312 -7.65 5.44 14.61
C VAL A 312 -7.52 6.09 16.00
N ALA A 313 -7.70 7.40 16.11
CA ALA A 313 -7.64 8.10 17.40
C ALA A 313 -8.69 7.59 18.39
N ALA A 314 -9.93 7.36 17.93
CA ALA A 314 -11.02 6.83 18.76
C ALA A 314 -10.76 5.41 19.28
N LYS A 315 -9.88 4.63 18.64
CA LYS A 315 -9.56 3.24 18.97
C LYS A 315 -8.05 3.02 19.19
N ALA A 316 -7.31 4.06 19.52
CA ALA A 316 -5.86 4.06 19.60
C ALA A 316 -5.29 2.88 20.39
N GLY A 317 -5.81 2.61 21.59
CA GLY A 317 -5.33 1.49 22.42
C GLY A 317 -5.57 0.11 21.80
N VAL A 318 -6.71 -0.09 21.13
CA VAL A 318 -7.04 -1.37 20.47
C VAL A 318 -6.15 -1.59 19.25
N ILE A 319 -5.97 -0.57 18.42
CA ILE A 319 -5.14 -0.63 17.22
C ILE A 319 -3.70 -0.93 17.61
N HIS A 320 -3.13 -0.19 18.55
CA HIS A 320 -1.77 -0.40 19.03
C HIS A 320 -1.57 -1.80 19.64
N ALA A 321 -2.56 -2.33 20.36
CA ALA A 321 -2.50 -3.69 20.90
C ALA A 321 -2.49 -4.75 19.79
N TYR A 322 -3.31 -4.60 18.74
CA TYR A 322 -3.36 -5.55 17.62
C TYR A 322 -2.08 -5.52 16.79
N THR A 323 -1.57 -4.35 16.45
CA THR A 323 -0.34 -4.22 15.66
C THR A 323 0.89 -4.68 16.45
N ASN A 324 0.94 -4.43 17.76
CA ASN A 324 1.97 -4.99 18.63
C ASN A 324 1.91 -6.51 18.72
N ALA A 325 0.71 -7.11 18.81
CA ALA A 325 0.58 -8.56 18.86
C ALA A 325 1.16 -9.22 17.59
N THR A 326 0.99 -8.59 16.41
CA THR A 326 1.59 -9.08 15.16
C THR A 326 3.10 -8.85 15.08
N SER A 327 3.64 -7.81 15.77
CA SER A 327 5.06 -7.47 15.78
C SER A 327 5.92 -8.41 16.65
N HIS A 328 5.33 -9.11 17.61
CA HIS A 328 6.09 -10.01 18.49
C HIS A 328 6.45 -11.34 17.82
N GLY A 329 6.16 -11.44 16.52
CA GLY A 329 6.41 -12.65 15.74
C GLY A 329 5.44 -13.77 16.07
N PRO A 330 5.44 -14.81 15.28
CA PRO A 330 4.54 -15.92 15.50
C PRO A 330 5.10 -16.93 16.49
N SER A 331 5.21 -16.55 17.76
CA SER A 331 5.36 -17.51 18.86
C SER A 331 4.26 -18.58 18.88
N VAL A 332 3.28 -18.41 17.98
CA VAL A 332 2.12 -19.30 17.80
C VAL A 332 2.27 -20.29 16.64
N TRP A 333 3.31 -20.18 15.77
CA TRP A 333 3.41 -21.06 14.59
C TRP A 333 3.80 -22.50 14.98
N HIS A 334 4.60 -22.66 16.02
CA HIS A 334 5.07 -23.94 16.50
C HIS A 334 4.65 -24.21 17.95
N VAL A 335 3.35 -24.20 18.22
CA VAL A 335 2.85 -24.58 19.56
C VAL A 335 2.92 -26.10 19.71
N PRO A 336 3.65 -26.64 20.72
CA PRO A 336 3.69 -28.07 20.94
C PRO A 336 2.30 -28.68 21.06
N GLY A 337 2.04 -29.72 20.27
CA GLY A 337 0.76 -30.44 20.26
C GLY A 337 -0.35 -29.79 19.41
N ARG A 338 -0.04 -28.74 18.63
CA ARG A 338 -0.94 -28.18 17.62
C ARG A 338 -0.31 -28.30 16.24
N GLU A 339 -1.15 -28.45 15.21
CA GLU A 339 -0.70 -28.35 13.82
C GLU A 339 -0.13 -26.96 13.56
N PRO A 340 1.01 -26.87 12.82
CA PRO A 340 1.59 -25.58 12.44
C PRO A 340 0.59 -24.74 11.68
N VAL A 341 0.56 -23.44 11.96
CA VAL A 341 -0.22 -22.49 11.14
C VAL A 341 0.42 -22.43 9.75
N SER A 342 -0.36 -22.75 8.71
CA SER A 342 0.11 -22.66 7.32
C SER A 342 -0.09 -21.25 6.77
N ILE A 343 0.91 -20.77 6.02
CA ILE A 343 0.94 -19.44 5.40
C ILE A 343 0.53 -19.56 3.93
N PRO A 344 -0.44 -18.77 3.45
CA PRO A 344 -0.71 -18.61 2.03
C PRO A 344 0.50 -18.00 1.31
N ILE A 345 1.02 -18.70 0.28
CA ILE A 345 2.12 -18.20 -0.57
C ILE A 345 1.72 -18.08 -2.04
N GLN A 346 0.53 -18.56 -2.38
CA GLN A 346 -0.15 -18.32 -3.66
C GLN A 346 -1.64 -18.17 -3.40
N SER A 347 -2.29 -17.35 -4.23
CA SER A 347 -3.72 -17.15 -4.15
C SER A 347 -4.35 -16.89 -5.51
N LYS A 348 -5.66 -17.02 -5.58
CA LYS A 348 -6.47 -16.63 -6.74
C LYS A 348 -7.62 -15.73 -6.31
N MET A 349 -7.97 -14.80 -7.16
CA MET A 349 -9.16 -13.97 -6.97
C MET A 349 -10.42 -14.81 -7.06
N ILE A 350 -11.36 -14.58 -6.16
CA ILE A 350 -12.69 -15.21 -6.17
C ILE A 350 -13.78 -14.17 -6.00
N ALA A 351 -14.99 -14.53 -6.46
CA ALA A 351 -16.16 -13.69 -6.24
C ALA A 351 -16.65 -13.76 -4.79
N ALA A 352 -17.27 -12.69 -4.32
CA ALA A 352 -18.09 -12.72 -3.12
C ALA A 352 -19.24 -13.72 -3.27
N PRO A 353 -19.73 -14.33 -2.15
CA PRO A 353 -20.80 -15.32 -2.22
C PRO A 353 -22.08 -14.82 -2.90
N GLU A 354 -22.41 -13.54 -2.69
CA GLU A 354 -23.60 -12.91 -3.25
C GLU A 354 -23.23 -11.73 -4.14
N PRO A 355 -23.94 -11.56 -5.28
CA PRO A 355 -23.78 -10.38 -6.11
C PRO A 355 -24.19 -9.10 -5.38
N VAL A 356 -23.44 -8.03 -5.59
CA VAL A 356 -23.67 -6.71 -4.97
C VAL A 356 -24.21 -5.69 -5.97
N ALA A 357 -24.85 -4.64 -5.46
CA ALA A 357 -25.26 -3.49 -6.26
C ALA A 357 -24.12 -2.48 -6.34
N VAL A 358 -23.56 -2.30 -7.53
CA VAL A 358 -22.53 -1.30 -7.82
C VAL A 358 -23.17 -0.13 -8.56
N LEU A 359 -22.84 1.11 -8.16
CA LEU A 359 -23.32 2.30 -8.84
C LEU A 359 -22.49 2.53 -10.12
N ALA A 360 -23.14 2.36 -11.26
CA ALA A 360 -22.56 2.65 -12.58
C ALA A 360 -23.15 3.93 -13.16
N GLU A 361 -22.31 4.76 -13.80
CA GLU A 361 -22.75 5.94 -14.51
C GLU A 361 -23.46 5.55 -15.81
N VAL A 362 -24.54 6.23 -16.13
CA VAL A 362 -25.22 6.09 -17.42
C VAL A 362 -24.46 6.91 -18.44
N LEU A 363 -23.83 6.23 -19.40
CA LEU A 363 -23.11 6.84 -20.50
C LEU A 363 -24.01 6.98 -21.74
N GLU A 364 -23.83 8.03 -22.51
CA GLU A 364 -24.49 8.24 -23.80
C GLU A 364 -23.48 8.21 -24.94
N HIS A 365 -23.78 7.45 -26.01
CA HIS A 365 -23.00 7.50 -27.24
C HIS A 365 -23.42 8.72 -28.06
N THR A 366 -22.47 9.58 -28.41
CA THR A 366 -22.75 10.85 -29.13
C THR A 366 -22.86 10.65 -30.63
N GLY A 367 -22.43 9.50 -31.17
CA GLY A 367 -22.42 9.19 -32.58
C GLY A 367 -21.34 9.93 -33.38
N ASP A 368 -20.50 10.72 -32.72
CA ASP A 368 -19.38 11.42 -33.35
C ASP A 368 -18.06 11.05 -32.64
N SER A 369 -16.93 11.47 -33.20
CA SER A 369 -15.59 11.19 -32.65
C SER A 369 -15.04 12.33 -31.80
N THR A 370 -15.90 13.29 -31.39
CA THR A 370 -15.45 14.39 -30.53
C THR A 370 -15.29 13.95 -29.08
N ARG A 371 -14.27 14.50 -28.43
CA ARG A 371 -14.12 14.33 -26.97
C ARG A 371 -14.98 15.38 -26.28
N THR A 372 -15.91 14.95 -25.45
CA THR A 372 -16.87 15.85 -24.78
C THR A 372 -16.32 16.42 -23.47
N GLN A 373 -15.44 15.67 -22.80
CA GLN A 373 -14.85 16.03 -21.50
C GLN A 373 -13.44 15.43 -21.37
N PRO A 374 -12.54 16.05 -20.59
CA PRO A 374 -11.27 15.41 -20.19
C PRO A 374 -11.53 14.08 -19.48
N GLY A 375 -10.68 13.07 -19.69
CA GLY A 375 -10.82 11.75 -19.09
C GLY A 375 -11.94 10.88 -19.64
N VAL A 376 -12.70 11.33 -20.63
CA VAL A 376 -13.79 10.56 -21.24
C VAL A 376 -13.41 10.15 -22.67
N PRO A 377 -13.60 8.87 -23.06
CA PRO A 377 -13.32 8.42 -24.42
C PRO A 377 -14.11 9.23 -25.48
N ARG A 378 -13.56 9.32 -26.68
CA ARG A 378 -14.24 9.95 -27.81
C ARG A 378 -15.54 9.23 -28.13
N GLY A 379 -16.57 9.97 -28.48
CA GLY A 379 -17.90 9.42 -28.80
C GLY A 379 -18.72 9.00 -27.56
N ILE A 380 -18.23 9.27 -26.37
CA ILE A 380 -18.92 9.03 -25.11
C ILE A 380 -19.20 10.36 -24.42
N ARG A 381 -20.38 10.47 -23.80
CA ARG A 381 -20.76 11.56 -22.92
C ARG A 381 -21.23 11.01 -21.58
N ARG A 382 -20.68 11.53 -20.51
CA ARG A 382 -21.14 11.29 -19.14
C ARG A 382 -22.46 12.04 -18.91
N THR A 383 -23.43 11.39 -18.28
CA THR A 383 -24.73 12.00 -18.00
C THR A 383 -24.85 12.55 -16.58
N GLY A 384 -23.94 12.17 -15.68
CA GLY A 384 -24.07 12.45 -14.24
C GLY A 384 -25.22 11.70 -13.56
N ARG A 385 -25.87 10.78 -14.27
CA ARG A 385 -26.92 9.91 -13.72
C ARG A 385 -26.32 8.55 -13.39
N PHE A 386 -26.65 8.00 -12.23
CA PHE A 386 -26.15 6.72 -11.79
C PHE A 386 -27.28 5.73 -11.64
N ARG A 387 -26.97 4.45 -11.87
CA ARG A 387 -27.89 3.34 -11.61
C ARG A 387 -27.17 2.23 -10.85
N ALA A 388 -27.88 1.61 -9.92
CA ALA A 388 -27.38 0.41 -9.25
C ALA A 388 -27.49 -0.78 -10.23
N VAL A 389 -26.39 -1.48 -10.44
CA VAL A 389 -26.32 -2.69 -11.28
C VAL A 389 -25.87 -3.85 -10.39
N LYS A 390 -26.68 -4.88 -10.31
CA LYS A 390 -26.35 -6.10 -9.56
C LYS A 390 -25.36 -6.94 -10.36
N MET A 391 -24.19 -7.23 -9.75
CA MET A 391 -23.11 -7.95 -10.43
C MET A 391 -22.23 -8.73 -9.44
N PRO A 392 -21.46 -9.74 -9.89
CA PRO A 392 -20.44 -10.39 -9.07
C PRO A 392 -19.38 -9.38 -8.60
N LEU A 393 -18.97 -9.48 -7.33
CA LEU A 393 -17.90 -8.69 -6.73
C LEU A 393 -16.68 -9.59 -6.52
N PHE A 394 -15.57 -9.29 -7.20
CA PHE A 394 -14.29 -9.98 -7.06
C PHE A 394 -13.35 -9.13 -6.21
N ASP A 395 -13.49 -9.19 -4.89
CA ASP A 395 -12.80 -8.33 -3.91
C ASP A 395 -11.92 -9.11 -2.92
N ARG A 396 -11.79 -10.42 -3.10
CA ARG A 396 -11.11 -11.31 -2.17
C ARG A 396 -10.31 -12.38 -2.87
N PHE A 397 -9.37 -12.95 -2.12
CA PHE A 397 -8.46 -13.97 -2.61
C PHE A 397 -8.51 -15.22 -1.73
N GLU A 398 -8.55 -16.37 -2.38
CA GLU A 398 -8.51 -17.68 -1.75
C GLU A 398 -7.09 -18.27 -1.91
N PRO A 399 -6.48 -18.83 -0.83
CA PRO A 399 -5.20 -19.52 -0.95
C PRO A 399 -5.28 -20.71 -1.93
N THR A 400 -4.31 -20.80 -2.84
CA THR A 400 -4.12 -21.95 -3.74
C THR A 400 -2.94 -22.81 -3.34
N LEU A 401 -1.97 -22.22 -2.62
CA LEU A 401 -0.86 -22.94 -2.02
C LEU A 401 -0.58 -22.42 -0.62
N LEU A 402 -0.58 -23.35 0.32
CA LEU A 402 -0.25 -23.12 1.72
C LEU A 402 1.09 -23.76 2.04
N THR A 403 1.90 -23.13 2.89
CA THR A 403 3.16 -23.69 3.38
C THR A 403 3.23 -23.62 4.91
N PRO A 404 3.60 -24.72 5.60
CA PRO A 404 3.97 -24.63 7.01
C PRO A 404 5.32 -23.91 7.09
N PRO A 405 5.46 -22.87 7.95
CA PRO A 405 6.75 -22.22 8.13
C PRO A 405 7.76 -23.20 8.76
N PRO A 406 9.00 -23.30 8.25
CA PRO A 406 10.05 -24.03 8.94
C PRO A 406 10.48 -23.28 10.20
N VAL A 407 11.29 -23.89 11.05
CA VAL A 407 11.87 -23.20 12.21
C VAL A 407 12.85 -22.10 11.76
N ALA A 408 13.61 -22.37 10.72
CA ALA A 408 14.50 -21.41 10.08
C ALA A 408 14.77 -21.78 8.61
N TYR A 409 15.36 -20.83 7.89
CA TYR A 409 15.97 -21.07 6.56
C TYR A 409 17.48 -20.98 6.67
N ALA A 410 18.18 -21.80 5.87
CA ALA A 410 19.61 -21.68 5.65
C ALA A 410 19.88 -21.23 4.21
N ILE A 411 20.63 -20.14 4.07
CA ILE A 411 20.99 -19.53 2.80
C ILE A 411 22.51 -19.68 2.63
N PRO A 412 23.01 -20.17 1.48
CA PRO A 412 24.44 -20.29 1.23
C PRO A 412 25.19 -18.97 1.40
N ALA A 413 26.44 -19.02 1.85
CA ALA A 413 27.30 -17.83 2.01
C ALA A 413 27.52 -17.05 0.70
N SER A 414 27.33 -17.69 -0.47
CA SER A 414 27.43 -17.07 -1.81
C SER A 414 26.27 -16.13 -2.13
N ASP A 415 25.08 -16.36 -1.55
CA ASP A 415 23.82 -15.68 -1.94
C ASP A 415 23.62 -14.37 -1.18
N THR A 416 24.65 -13.54 -1.23
CA THR A 416 24.70 -12.26 -0.49
C THR A 416 23.64 -11.25 -0.92
N GLN A 417 23.20 -11.27 -2.19
CA GLN A 417 22.16 -10.37 -2.69
C GLN A 417 20.80 -10.64 -2.04
N ALA A 418 20.41 -11.91 -1.94
CA ALA A 418 19.19 -12.32 -1.24
C ALA A 418 19.22 -11.90 0.24
N VAL A 419 20.37 -12.10 0.90
CA VAL A 419 20.55 -11.70 2.31
C VAL A 419 20.51 -10.17 2.48
N GLN A 420 21.13 -9.41 1.58
CA GLN A 420 21.05 -7.94 1.62
C GLN A 420 19.60 -7.45 1.47
N LEU A 421 18.83 -8.04 0.56
CA LEU A 421 17.42 -7.71 0.40
C LEU A 421 16.60 -8.06 1.64
N LEU A 422 16.77 -9.25 2.23
CA LEU A 422 16.09 -9.61 3.48
C LEU A 422 16.38 -8.60 4.60
N ARG A 423 17.64 -8.19 4.76
CA ARG A 423 18.03 -7.17 5.75
C ARG A 423 17.42 -5.81 5.45
N MET A 424 17.30 -5.45 4.17
CA MET A 424 16.64 -4.21 3.74
C MET A 424 15.15 -4.21 4.11
N HIS A 425 14.50 -5.37 4.03
CA HIS A 425 13.15 -5.56 4.55
C HIS A 425 13.05 -5.49 6.09
N GLY A 426 14.17 -5.53 6.80
CA GLY A 426 14.22 -5.55 8.27
C GLY A 426 14.23 -6.97 8.85
N VAL A 427 14.35 -8.00 8.02
CA VAL A 427 14.46 -9.39 8.49
C VAL A 427 15.83 -9.61 9.14
N THR A 428 15.81 -10.19 10.34
CA THR A 428 17.04 -10.57 11.06
C THR A 428 17.68 -11.79 10.40
N VAL A 429 18.95 -11.66 10.04
CA VAL A 429 19.75 -12.71 9.42
C VAL A 429 21.03 -12.90 10.21
N ASP A 430 21.17 -14.07 10.83
CA ASP A 430 22.36 -14.50 11.57
C ASP A 430 23.36 -15.22 10.66
N VAL A 431 24.58 -15.43 11.14
CA VAL A 431 25.65 -16.15 10.43
C VAL A 431 26.17 -17.27 11.32
N LEU A 432 26.25 -18.48 10.79
CA LEU A 432 26.89 -19.59 11.52
C LEU A 432 28.39 -19.35 11.66
N THR A 433 28.88 -19.46 12.87
CA THR A 433 30.31 -19.29 13.21
C THR A 433 31.10 -20.59 13.12
N LYS A 434 30.42 -21.74 13.14
CA LYS A 434 31.01 -23.09 13.02
C LYS A 434 30.09 -24.01 12.23
N ALA A 435 30.63 -25.09 11.68
CA ALA A 435 29.84 -26.10 11.03
C ALA A 435 28.88 -26.80 11.99
N VAL A 436 27.69 -27.16 11.51
CA VAL A 436 26.66 -27.84 12.31
C VAL A 436 25.90 -28.84 11.43
N SER A 437 25.66 -30.05 11.99
CA SER A 437 24.79 -31.05 11.36
C SER A 437 23.33 -30.78 11.71
N VAL A 438 22.47 -30.73 10.73
CA VAL A 438 21.04 -30.47 10.85
C VAL A 438 20.21 -31.45 10.04
N ARG A 439 18.91 -31.55 10.36
CA ARG A 439 17.93 -32.12 9.46
C ARG A 439 17.31 -30.97 8.66
N ALA A 440 17.44 -31.03 7.35
CA ALA A 440 16.97 -30.01 6.45
C ALA A 440 16.03 -30.57 5.39
N GLU A 441 15.17 -29.74 4.84
CA GLU A 441 14.42 -30.02 3.62
C GLU A 441 14.99 -29.20 2.46
N ARG A 442 15.24 -29.88 1.36
CA ARG A 442 15.73 -29.34 0.10
C ARG A 442 14.62 -29.40 -0.94
N PHE A 443 14.36 -28.30 -1.60
CA PHE A 443 13.39 -28.27 -2.70
C PHE A 443 14.06 -28.70 -4.00
N ILE A 444 13.54 -29.75 -4.64
CA ILE A 444 13.97 -30.24 -5.94
C ILE A 444 13.05 -29.64 -7.00
N VAL A 445 13.63 -28.93 -7.95
CA VAL A 445 12.91 -28.30 -9.05
C VAL A 445 12.48 -29.36 -10.06
N ASP A 446 11.19 -29.52 -10.27
CA ASP A 446 10.65 -30.38 -11.31
C ASP A 446 10.51 -29.62 -12.64
N SER A 447 10.03 -28.37 -12.60
CA SER A 447 9.98 -27.49 -13.77
C SER A 447 10.13 -26.01 -13.40
N THR A 448 10.61 -25.23 -14.37
CA THR A 448 10.74 -23.77 -14.30
C THR A 448 9.95 -23.16 -15.44
N VAL A 449 9.06 -22.23 -15.10
CA VAL A 449 8.28 -21.44 -16.07
C VAL A 449 8.77 -20.00 -16.00
N ILE A 450 9.26 -19.49 -17.13
CA ILE A 450 9.73 -18.12 -17.28
C ILE A 450 8.72 -17.36 -18.12
N SER A 451 8.20 -16.24 -17.60
CA SER A 451 7.29 -15.38 -18.34
C SER A 451 7.96 -14.81 -19.59
N PRO A 452 7.36 -14.94 -20.79
CA PRO A 452 7.90 -14.29 -21.98
C PRO A 452 7.78 -12.77 -21.95
N ARG A 453 6.88 -12.24 -21.13
CA ARG A 453 6.67 -10.81 -20.96
C ARG A 453 7.65 -10.25 -19.94
N VAL A 454 8.36 -9.18 -20.31
CA VAL A 454 9.15 -8.38 -19.38
C VAL A 454 8.18 -7.53 -18.54
N PHE A 455 8.29 -7.64 -17.22
CA PHE A 455 7.54 -6.83 -16.27
C PHE A 455 8.50 -6.20 -15.25
N GLN A 456 8.49 -4.88 -15.13
CA GLN A 456 9.40 -4.14 -14.24
C GLN A 456 10.87 -4.57 -14.40
N LYS A 457 11.31 -4.72 -15.65
CA LYS A 457 12.65 -5.16 -16.09
C LYS A 457 13.00 -6.64 -15.83
N HIS A 458 12.07 -7.45 -15.35
CA HIS A 458 12.25 -8.87 -15.06
C HIS A 458 11.39 -9.76 -15.95
N HIS A 459 11.87 -10.97 -16.20
CA HIS A 459 11.04 -12.10 -16.61
C HIS A 459 10.64 -12.88 -15.36
N GLU A 460 9.37 -12.80 -14.95
CA GLU A 460 8.89 -13.48 -13.75
C GLU A 460 9.09 -14.99 -13.86
N VAL A 461 9.60 -15.62 -12.79
CA VAL A 461 9.87 -17.05 -12.72
C VAL A 461 8.93 -17.71 -11.74
N GLN A 462 8.41 -18.88 -12.12
CA GLN A 462 7.61 -19.76 -11.27
C GLN A 462 8.19 -21.18 -11.30
N LEU A 463 8.17 -21.85 -10.15
CA LEU A 463 8.67 -23.20 -9.99
C LEU A 463 7.57 -24.18 -9.63
N THR A 464 7.72 -25.41 -10.14
CA THR A 464 7.11 -26.59 -9.53
C THR A 464 8.18 -27.52 -9.00
N GLY A 465 7.89 -28.28 -7.95
CA GLY A 465 8.86 -29.16 -7.34
C GLY A 465 8.36 -29.79 -6.05
N ARG A 466 9.27 -30.43 -5.33
CA ARG A 466 8.98 -31.15 -4.10
C ARG A 466 10.06 -31.00 -3.06
N TRP A 467 9.68 -31.05 -1.80
CA TRP A 467 10.58 -31.05 -0.68
C TRP A 467 11.09 -32.45 -0.35
N VAL A 468 12.40 -32.58 -0.10
CA VAL A 468 13.07 -33.83 0.27
C VAL A 468 13.84 -33.61 1.57
N SER A 469 13.49 -34.36 2.61
CA SER A 469 14.16 -34.27 3.91
C SER A 469 15.43 -35.12 3.92
N GLU A 470 16.56 -34.52 4.36
CA GLU A 470 17.85 -35.19 4.44
C GLU A 470 18.73 -34.63 5.57
N PRO A 471 19.67 -35.41 6.12
CA PRO A 471 20.73 -34.87 6.95
C PRO A 471 21.65 -33.97 6.12
N ARG A 472 22.03 -32.82 6.69
CA ARG A 472 22.94 -31.87 6.04
C ARG A 472 23.95 -31.31 7.05
N GLU A 473 25.15 -31.08 6.57
CA GLU A 473 26.14 -30.29 7.28
C GLU A 473 26.13 -28.86 6.71
N LEU A 474 25.84 -27.88 7.56
CA LEU A 474 25.92 -26.46 7.22
C LEU A 474 27.30 -25.96 7.59
N SER A 475 28.00 -25.35 6.65
CA SER A 475 29.33 -24.77 6.87
C SER A 475 29.27 -23.47 7.69
N SER A 476 30.38 -23.13 8.34
CA SER A 476 30.60 -21.77 8.84
C SER A 476 30.41 -20.75 7.70
N GLY A 477 29.79 -19.61 7.99
CA GLY A 477 29.42 -18.58 7.02
C GLY A 477 28.02 -18.73 6.42
N THR A 478 27.34 -19.88 6.59
CA THR A 478 25.93 -20.04 6.20
C THR A 478 25.06 -19.03 6.93
N TYR A 479 24.17 -18.35 6.19
CA TYR A 479 23.19 -17.43 6.77
C TYR A 479 21.96 -18.17 7.29
N ILE A 480 21.48 -17.78 8.47
CA ILE A 480 20.30 -18.38 9.12
C ILE A 480 19.22 -17.31 9.33
N VAL A 481 18.02 -17.61 8.84
CA VAL A 481 16.84 -16.77 8.97
C VAL A 481 15.80 -17.51 9.80
N GLY A 482 15.71 -17.22 11.09
CA GLY A 482 14.67 -17.79 11.94
C GLY A 482 13.29 -17.23 11.57
N THR A 483 12.26 -18.05 11.61
CA THR A 483 10.90 -17.61 11.30
C THR A 483 10.17 -17.04 12.51
N GLU A 484 10.60 -17.38 13.72
CA GLU A 484 10.11 -16.80 14.97
C GLU A 484 10.73 -15.41 15.22
N GLN A 485 10.45 -14.47 14.35
CA GLN A 485 10.85 -13.07 14.44
C GLN A 485 9.71 -12.17 13.95
N PRO A 486 9.69 -10.85 14.26
CA PRO A 486 8.61 -9.95 13.88
C PRO A 486 8.22 -9.99 12.39
N LEU A 487 9.20 -10.11 11.50
CA LEU A 487 9.01 -10.21 10.06
C LEU A 487 9.15 -11.64 9.52
N GLY A 488 8.91 -12.64 10.35
CA GLY A 488 8.99 -14.05 9.96
C GLY A 488 8.08 -14.41 8.80
N ILE A 489 6.86 -13.85 8.75
CA ILE A 489 5.92 -14.06 7.65
C ILE A 489 6.46 -13.50 6.31
N VAL A 490 7.12 -12.34 6.35
CA VAL A 490 7.78 -11.74 5.19
C VAL A 490 8.94 -12.63 4.73
N ALA A 491 9.76 -13.12 5.69
CA ALA A 491 10.85 -14.03 5.39
C ALA A 491 10.36 -15.32 4.70
N VAL A 492 9.29 -15.93 5.22
CA VAL A 492 8.65 -17.10 4.59
C VAL A 492 8.19 -16.78 3.17
N TYR A 493 7.43 -15.71 3.01
CA TYR A 493 6.89 -15.32 1.69
C TYR A 493 7.99 -15.07 0.65
N LEU A 494 9.09 -14.43 1.07
CA LEU A 494 10.22 -14.14 0.18
C LEU A 494 11.06 -15.38 -0.16
N LEU A 495 11.26 -16.30 0.80
CA LEU A 495 12.18 -17.43 0.66
C LEU A 495 11.54 -18.71 0.16
N GLU A 496 10.21 -18.84 0.21
CA GLU A 496 9.54 -20.01 -0.34
C GLU A 496 9.67 -20.04 -1.88
N PRO A 497 10.19 -21.16 -2.47
CA PRO A 497 10.49 -21.22 -3.89
C PRO A 497 9.26 -21.13 -4.79
N GLN A 498 8.09 -21.45 -4.26
CA GLN A 498 6.82 -21.42 -4.98
C GLN A 498 5.97 -20.21 -4.61
N SER A 499 6.46 -19.24 -3.85
CA SER A 499 5.75 -17.99 -3.59
C SER A 499 5.44 -17.26 -4.90
N ASP A 500 4.24 -16.72 -5.03
CA ASP A 500 3.80 -16.03 -6.26
C ASP A 500 4.44 -14.63 -6.43
N ASP A 501 5.16 -14.15 -5.41
CA ASP A 501 5.87 -12.87 -5.44
C ASP A 501 7.13 -12.90 -4.53
N GLY A 502 7.81 -14.05 -4.46
CA GLY A 502 9.04 -14.23 -3.69
C GLY A 502 10.30 -13.90 -4.48
N LEU A 503 11.47 -14.22 -3.90
CA LEU A 503 12.79 -13.95 -4.50
C LEU A 503 13.00 -14.73 -5.81
N VAL A 504 12.40 -15.90 -5.96
CA VAL A 504 12.42 -16.68 -7.21
C VAL A 504 11.74 -15.91 -8.33
N THR A 505 10.55 -15.36 -8.06
CA THR A 505 9.79 -14.57 -9.05
C THR A 505 10.62 -13.42 -9.63
N TRP A 506 11.50 -12.83 -8.82
CA TRP A 506 12.32 -11.67 -9.16
C TRP A 506 13.79 -11.99 -9.49
N ASN A 507 14.06 -13.22 -9.95
CA ASN A 507 15.33 -13.63 -10.56
C ASN A 507 16.56 -13.70 -9.63
N PHE A 508 16.37 -13.75 -8.31
CA PHE A 508 17.51 -13.81 -7.38
C PHE A 508 18.29 -15.13 -7.45
N PHE A 509 17.70 -16.21 -7.97
CA PHE A 509 18.29 -17.55 -7.96
C PHE A 509 18.34 -18.21 -9.33
N ASP A 510 18.14 -17.49 -10.43
CA ASP A 510 17.98 -18.03 -11.79
C ASP A 510 19.08 -19.03 -12.20
N ASN A 511 20.33 -18.77 -11.80
CA ASN A 511 21.46 -19.64 -12.14
C ASN A 511 21.37 -21.06 -11.53
N ALA A 512 20.48 -21.27 -10.56
CA ALA A 512 20.30 -22.53 -9.85
C ALA A 512 18.97 -23.24 -10.17
N LEU A 513 18.12 -22.69 -11.05
CA LEU A 513 16.72 -23.12 -11.22
C LEU A 513 16.50 -23.96 -12.49
N THR A 514 17.31 -24.98 -12.72
CA THR A 514 17.09 -25.95 -13.80
C THR A 514 16.36 -27.20 -13.30
N SER A 515 15.62 -27.89 -14.19
CA SER A 515 14.92 -29.12 -13.83
C SER A 515 15.92 -30.16 -13.28
N GLY A 516 15.57 -30.78 -12.17
CA GLY A 516 16.42 -31.71 -11.42
C GLY A 516 17.42 -31.05 -10.47
N SER A 517 17.61 -29.71 -10.54
CA SER A 517 18.46 -28.98 -9.59
C SER A 517 17.80 -28.82 -8.23
N ALA A 518 18.59 -28.42 -7.23
CA ALA A 518 18.12 -28.06 -5.92
C ALA A 518 18.05 -26.54 -5.78
N TYR A 519 16.93 -26.05 -5.28
CA TYR A 519 16.82 -24.66 -4.82
C TYR A 519 17.86 -24.40 -3.72
N PRO A 520 18.59 -23.27 -3.75
CA PRO A 520 19.72 -23.04 -2.86
C PRO A 520 19.35 -22.94 -1.38
N VAL A 521 18.16 -22.42 -1.08
CA VAL A 521 17.72 -22.20 0.30
C VAL A 521 17.11 -23.47 0.87
N LEU A 522 17.54 -23.84 2.06
CA LEU A 522 17.05 -25.02 2.79
C LEU A 522 16.05 -24.61 3.87
N ARG A 523 15.03 -25.41 4.09
CA ARG A 523 14.20 -25.35 5.31
C ARG A 523 14.85 -26.15 6.41
N LEU A 524 14.89 -25.61 7.62
CA LEU A 524 15.43 -26.26 8.81
C LEU A 524 14.31 -26.62 9.78
N MET A 525 14.32 -27.87 10.23
CA MET A 525 13.34 -28.38 11.20
C MET A 525 13.70 -28.06 12.65
N ASN A 526 14.95 -27.67 12.90
CA ASN A 526 15.46 -27.24 14.21
C ASN A 526 16.30 -25.98 14.03
N ASP A 527 16.36 -25.16 15.08
CA ASP A 527 17.20 -23.96 15.08
C ASP A 527 18.67 -24.33 15.34
N PRO A 528 19.57 -24.20 14.35
CA PRO A 528 20.97 -24.56 14.53
C PRO A 528 21.71 -23.63 15.50
N ARG A 529 21.16 -22.45 15.81
CA ARG A 529 21.71 -21.48 16.77
C ARG A 529 21.62 -21.98 18.20
N ALA A 530 20.64 -22.83 18.50
CA ALA A 530 20.52 -23.45 19.85
C ALA A 530 21.67 -24.38 20.17
N ALA A 531 22.28 -25.04 19.17
CA ALA A 531 23.44 -25.92 19.34
C ALA A 531 24.78 -25.16 19.42
N SER A 532 24.78 -23.85 19.13
CA SER A 532 25.98 -23.01 19.13
C SER A 532 26.10 -22.08 20.33
N ARG A 533 25.09 -22.07 21.20
CA ARG A 533 25.10 -21.43 22.53
C ARG A 533 25.52 -22.44 23.57
#